data_357e71d028b82277228e356c4110b17c
#
_entry.id   357e71d028b82277228e356c4110b17c
#
_cell.length_a   1.000
_cell.length_b   1.000
_cell.length_c   1.000
_cell.angle_alpha   90.00
_cell.angle_beta   90.00
_cell.angle_gamma   90.00
#
_symmetry.space_group_name_H-M   'P 1'
#
loop_
_entity.id
_entity.type
_entity.pdbx_description
1 polymer ?
#
loop_
_entity_poly.entity_id
_entity_poly.type
_entity_poly.pdbx_seq_one_letter_code
_entity_poly.pdbx_strand_id
1 'polypeptide(L)'
;MSAHAWRSKPVAQDVGYPDEEALRHVLQKLETLPGLVTPVEIERLRTQLATGADGQAFLLQCGDCPELFSYCNPSQIEAKIKVTLLMSLIIIYGARLPVVRVGRFAGQYAKPRSKPTEVVEMPDGTKKEVLSFRGDNVNGLGIDERTPDPQRLLMAYFHAAATLNYVRGCLSSGIADLHAPHSWNFQHVHDEGLQQQYAQIIDAITDALDFMHTVGADPGASTPVLNTVDYFSSHEGLMLEYEQALTHETSKGIYNLSAHTVWIGDRTRQLDGAHVEFFKQIRNPVGVKVGPSMSPAELVDILEALNPNLEKGRVTLISRYGASKIADLLPSHIQAVQLSRHAGTVVWCCDPMHGNTIASPTNPKVKTRVFSDVVAELTKSMEIHASMNSRLGGVHLELTGDEGVTECIGGSMELSEADLSRRYLTHCDPRLNYEQSLDIAFIISQILRSQRLGTNDSTTLVQALSQQ
;
A
#
# COMPACT_ATOMS: atom_id res chain seq x y z
N MET A 1 17.64 20.25 14.53
CA MET A 1 17.13 20.91 13.31
C MET A 1 15.71 21.35 13.61
N SER A 2 15.26 22.51 13.11
CA SER A 2 13.89 22.99 13.39
C SER A 2 12.87 22.11 12.69
N ALA A 3 11.82 21.66 13.38
CA ALA A 3 10.73 20.86 12.82
C ALA A 3 10.00 21.51 11.62
N HIS A 4 10.32 22.76 11.31
CA HIS A 4 9.72 23.54 10.23
C HIS A 4 10.72 23.86 9.09
N ALA A 5 11.88 23.20 9.01
CA ALA A 5 12.90 23.49 8.00
C ALA A 5 12.39 23.27 6.56
N TRP A 6 11.46 22.37 6.35
CA TRP A 6 10.84 22.08 5.06
C TRP A 6 10.10 23.30 4.46
N ARG A 7 9.58 24.23 5.29
CA ARG A 7 8.87 25.42 4.82
C ARG A 7 9.75 26.38 3.99
N SER A 8 11.06 26.24 4.11
CA SER A 8 12.03 27.02 3.29
C SER A 8 12.32 26.38 1.94
N LYS A 9 11.75 25.22 1.65
CA LYS A 9 12.00 24.43 0.44
C LYS A 9 10.82 24.47 -0.52
N PRO A 10 11.02 24.25 -1.82
CA PRO A 10 9.93 24.15 -2.79
C PRO A 10 8.99 22.99 -2.43
N VAL A 11 7.68 23.27 -2.36
CA VAL A 11 6.65 22.26 -2.12
C VAL A 11 6.08 21.79 -3.45
N ALA A 12 6.40 20.56 -3.84
CA ALA A 12 5.79 19.94 -5.01
C ALA A 12 4.36 19.49 -4.68
N GLN A 13 3.45 19.58 -5.64
CA GLN A 13 2.04 19.19 -5.48
C GLN A 13 1.30 20.03 -4.41
N ASP A 14 1.76 21.23 -4.14
CA ASP A 14 1.13 22.13 -3.17
C ASP A 14 -0.34 22.41 -3.48
N VAL A 15 -1.10 22.70 -2.44
CA VAL A 15 -2.52 23.06 -2.51
C VAL A 15 -2.69 24.49 -2.02
N GLY A 16 -3.05 25.39 -2.94
CA GLY A 16 -3.46 26.76 -2.56
C GLY A 16 -4.87 26.74 -1.95
N TYR A 17 -4.98 27.07 -0.68
CA TYR A 17 -6.27 27.27 -0.02
C TYR A 17 -6.70 28.72 -0.18
N PRO A 18 -7.94 29.01 -0.67
CA PRO A 18 -8.43 30.38 -0.84
C PRO A 18 -8.54 31.15 0.49
N ASP A 19 -8.81 30.43 1.58
CA ASP A 19 -8.95 30.96 2.93
C ASP A 19 -7.78 30.50 3.81
N GLU A 20 -6.71 31.28 3.81
CA GLU A 20 -5.52 31.01 4.63
C GLU A 20 -5.77 31.17 6.14
N GLU A 21 -6.75 31.97 6.54
CA GLU A 21 -7.11 32.14 7.95
C GLU A 21 -7.84 30.90 8.45
N ALA A 22 -8.79 30.38 7.70
CA ALA A 22 -9.44 29.11 8.00
C ALA A 22 -8.43 27.95 8.03
N LEU A 23 -7.48 27.92 7.09
CA LEU A 23 -6.41 26.91 7.11
C LEU A 23 -5.61 26.97 8.42
N ARG A 24 -5.19 28.15 8.83
CA ARG A 24 -4.42 28.34 10.06
C ARG A 24 -5.21 27.88 11.31
N HIS A 25 -6.50 28.21 11.40
CA HIS A 25 -7.35 27.75 12.48
C HIS A 25 -7.50 26.22 12.51
N VAL A 26 -7.67 25.59 11.35
CA VAL A 26 -7.77 24.12 11.24
C VAL A 26 -6.47 23.46 11.68
N LEU A 27 -5.31 23.96 11.23
CA LEU A 27 -4.01 23.40 11.61
C LEU A 27 -3.75 23.55 13.10
N GLN A 28 -4.02 24.71 13.69
CA GLN A 28 -3.95 24.91 15.15
C GLN A 28 -4.86 23.94 15.92
N LYS A 29 -6.06 23.67 15.39
CA LYS A 29 -6.95 22.68 15.98
C LYS A 29 -6.37 21.28 15.91
N LEU A 30 -5.84 20.87 14.77
CA LEU A 30 -5.17 19.57 14.59
C LEU A 30 -4.01 19.36 15.55
N GLU A 31 -3.17 20.39 15.75
CA GLU A 31 -2.04 20.37 16.70
C GLU A 31 -2.47 20.09 18.16
N THR A 32 -3.72 20.40 18.52
CA THR A 32 -4.25 20.12 19.86
C THR A 32 -4.86 18.73 20.02
N LEU A 33 -5.07 17.99 18.91
CA LEU A 33 -5.71 16.68 18.95
C LEU A 33 -4.67 15.58 19.25
N PRO A 34 -5.09 14.46 19.85
CA PRO A 34 -4.21 13.30 20.03
C PRO A 34 -3.68 12.79 18.70
N GLY A 35 -2.49 12.21 18.68
CA GLY A 35 -2.00 11.48 17.52
C GLY A 35 -2.94 10.32 17.14
N LEU A 36 -3.07 10.02 15.87
CA LEU A 36 -3.85 8.88 15.36
C LEU A 36 -3.18 7.55 15.73
N VAL A 37 -1.86 7.55 15.80
CA VAL A 37 -1.03 6.42 16.23
C VAL A 37 -0.06 6.86 17.32
N THR A 38 0.59 5.91 17.97
CA THR A 38 1.52 6.20 19.07
C THR A 38 2.97 5.92 18.67
N PRO A 39 3.96 6.59 19.31
CA PRO A 39 5.37 6.27 19.12
C PRO A 39 5.72 4.80 19.40
N VAL A 40 5.01 4.15 20.32
CA VAL A 40 5.24 2.73 20.64
C VAL A 40 4.84 1.82 19.49
N GLU A 41 3.71 2.07 18.85
CA GLU A 41 3.26 1.34 17.66
C GLU A 41 4.25 1.56 16.50
N ILE A 42 4.73 2.79 16.31
CA ILE A 42 5.71 3.12 15.26
C ILE A 42 7.04 2.36 15.49
N GLU A 43 7.55 2.35 16.73
CA GLU A 43 8.80 1.62 17.04
C GLU A 43 8.61 0.10 16.87
N ARG A 44 7.41 -0.44 17.12
CA ARG A 44 7.08 -1.84 16.83
C ARG A 44 7.19 -2.13 15.32
N LEU A 45 6.59 -1.27 14.48
CA LEU A 45 6.71 -1.39 13.03
C LEU A 45 8.16 -1.28 12.57
N ARG A 46 8.95 -0.35 13.12
CA ARG A 46 10.38 -0.21 12.82
C ARG A 46 11.15 -1.51 13.07
N THR A 47 10.87 -2.16 14.20
CA THR A 47 11.49 -3.45 14.53
C THR A 47 11.13 -4.53 13.50
N GLN A 48 9.87 -4.61 13.11
CA GLN A 48 9.42 -5.59 12.12
C GLN A 48 10.00 -5.32 10.73
N LEU A 49 10.11 -4.05 10.31
CA LEU A 49 10.74 -3.70 9.03
C LEU A 49 12.26 -3.94 9.04
N ALA A 50 12.92 -3.77 10.18
CA ALA A 50 14.33 -4.16 10.32
C ALA A 50 14.51 -5.66 10.10
N THR A 51 13.63 -6.48 10.67
CA THR A 51 13.57 -7.94 10.41
C THR A 51 13.30 -8.22 8.93
N GLY A 52 12.46 -7.39 8.28
CA GLY A 52 12.21 -7.46 6.83
C GLY A 52 13.46 -7.14 5.99
N ALA A 53 14.27 -6.15 6.39
CA ALA A 53 15.54 -5.83 5.73
C ALA A 53 16.56 -6.98 5.85
N ASP A 54 16.53 -7.72 6.95
CA ASP A 54 17.32 -8.95 7.13
C ASP A 54 16.73 -10.17 6.37
N GLY A 55 15.61 -9.99 5.70
CA GLY A 55 14.93 -11.05 4.94
C GLY A 55 14.22 -12.10 5.81
N GLN A 56 13.94 -11.79 7.05
CA GLN A 56 13.26 -12.66 8.01
C GLN A 56 11.79 -12.30 8.22
N ALA A 57 11.26 -11.37 7.44
CA ALA A 57 9.84 -11.03 7.34
C ALA A 57 9.51 -10.56 5.93
N PHE A 58 8.23 -10.62 5.55
CA PHE A 58 7.72 -10.14 4.28
C PHE A 58 6.72 -9.01 4.48
N LEU A 59 6.89 -7.88 3.80
CA LEU A 59 6.00 -6.72 3.87
C LEU A 59 4.81 -6.89 2.92
N LEU A 60 3.59 -6.88 3.45
CA LEU A 60 2.36 -6.76 2.68
C LEU A 60 1.76 -5.37 2.96
N GLN A 61 1.96 -4.44 2.02
CA GLN A 61 1.37 -3.11 2.06
C GLN A 61 0.28 -3.00 1.01
N CYS A 62 -0.98 -2.83 1.42
CA CYS A 62 -2.10 -2.87 0.47
C CYS A 62 -3.32 -2.07 0.95
N GLY A 63 -4.21 -1.70 0.03
CA GLY A 63 -5.47 -1.02 0.30
C GLY A 63 -5.88 0.00 -0.76
N ASP A 64 -6.60 1.04 -0.37
CA ASP A 64 -7.32 1.96 -1.27
C ASP A 64 -6.44 2.86 -2.17
N CYS A 65 -7.09 3.38 -3.25
CA CYS A 65 -6.54 4.39 -4.15
C CYS A 65 -7.60 5.32 -4.76
N PRO A 66 -7.78 6.56 -4.22
CA PRO A 66 -7.53 6.94 -2.84
C PRO A 66 -8.61 6.39 -1.92
N GLU A 67 -8.37 6.45 -0.62
CA GLU A 67 -9.41 6.26 0.37
C GLU A 67 -10.40 7.44 0.32
N LEU A 68 -11.70 7.16 0.46
CA LEU A 68 -12.75 8.17 0.55
C LEU A 68 -13.32 8.22 1.96
N PHE A 69 -13.84 9.38 2.37
CA PHE A 69 -14.54 9.49 3.66
C PHE A 69 -15.75 8.56 3.75
N SER A 70 -16.41 8.29 2.63
CA SER A 70 -17.53 7.34 2.55
C SER A 70 -17.13 5.89 2.82
N TYR A 71 -15.84 5.55 2.74
CA TYR A 71 -15.32 4.22 3.07
C TYR A 71 -15.16 3.98 4.58
N CYS A 72 -15.31 5.04 5.41
CA CYS A 72 -15.33 4.92 6.87
C CYS A 72 -16.67 4.34 7.35
N ASN A 73 -16.91 3.08 7.00
CA ASN A 73 -18.07 2.30 7.44
C ASN A 73 -17.69 0.85 7.71
N PRO A 74 -18.48 0.11 8.54
CA PRO A 74 -18.13 -1.25 8.95
C PRO A 74 -17.82 -2.19 7.78
N SER A 75 -18.69 -2.26 6.77
CA SER A 75 -18.55 -3.23 5.68
C SER A 75 -17.26 -3.03 4.88
N GLN A 76 -16.91 -1.78 4.57
CA GLN A 76 -15.68 -1.46 3.83
C GLN A 76 -14.41 -1.73 4.65
N ILE A 77 -14.44 -1.41 5.95
CA ILE A 77 -13.28 -1.62 6.82
C ILE A 77 -13.07 -3.12 7.06
N GLU A 78 -14.12 -3.87 7.36
CA GLU A 78 -14.06 -5.32 7.58
C GLU A 78 -13.58 -6.07 6.33
N ALA A 79 -14.09 -5.71 5.15
CA ALA A 79 -13.67 -6.32 3.88
C ALA A 79 -12.15 -6.13 3.63
N LYS A 80 -11.60 -4.94 3.92
CA LYS A 80 -10.16 -4.66 3.81
C LYS A 80 -9.32 -5.45 4.81
N ILE A 81 -9.78 -5.53 6.06
CA ILE A 81 -9.11 -6.34 7.08
C ILE A 81 -9.10 -7.81 6.63
N LYS A 82 -10.27 -8.34 6.24
CA LYS A 82 -10.42 -9.73 5.82
C LYS A 82 -9.48 -10.08 4.68
N VAL A 83 -9.51 -9.36 3.56
CA VAL A 83 -8.66 -9.67 2.41
C VAL A 83 -7.16 -9.60 2.76
N THR A 84 -6.73 -8.60 3.54
CA THR A 84 -5.32 -8.48 3.94
C THR A 84 -4.87 -9.63 4.83
N LEU A 85 -5.72 -10.06 5.76
CA LEU A 85 -5.40 -11.18 6.65
C LEU A 85 -5.35 -12.50 5.89
N LEU A 86 -6.27 -12.74 4.95
CA LEU A 86 -6.26 -13.91 4.08
C LEU A 86 -4.99 -13.97 3.22
N MET A 87 -4.67 -12.88 2.53
CA MET A 87 -3.42 -12.78 1.77
C MET A 87 -2.20 -13.07 2.65
N SER A 88 -2.19 -12.56 3.89
CA SER A 88 -1.10 -12.81 4.83
C SER A 88 -0.92 -14.29 5.15
N LEU A 89 -2.02 -15.02 5.41
CA LEU A 89 -1.96 -16.45 5.72
C LEU A 89 -1.42 -17.26 4.53
N ILE A 90 -1.92 -16.98 3.32
CA ILE A 90 -1.47 -17.62 2.10
C ILE A 90 0.05 -17.39 1.90
N ILE A 91 0.51 -16.15 2.11
CA ILE A 91 1.94 -15.80 1.98
C ILE A 91 2.77 -16.49 3.07
N ILE A 92 2.31 -16.48 4.33
CA ILE A 92 2.98 -17.16 5.45
C ILE A 92 3.15 -18.66 5.15
N TYR A 93 2.11 -19.29 4.60
CA TYR A 93 2.15 -20.71 4.25
C TYR A 93 3.30 -21.02 3.28
N GLY A 94 3.47 -20.25 2.22
CA GLY A 94 4.55 -20.46 1.24
C GLY A 94 5.93 -20.03 1.74
N ALA A 95 6.00 -18.80 2.24
CA ALA A 95 7.25 -18.18 2.66
C ALA A 95 7.85 -18.80 3.92
N ARG A 96 7.00 -19.27 4.85
CA ARG A 96 7.37 -19.62 6.24
C ARG A 96 8.07 -18.47 6.97
N LEU A 97 7.65 -17.24 6.66
CA LEU A 97 8.11 -16.00 7.27
C LEU A 97 6.93 -15.23 7.86
N PRO A 98 7.14 -14.47 8.94
CA PRO A 98 6.15 -13.49 9.40
C PRO A 98 5.81 -12.49 8.29
N VAL A 99 4.56 -12.06 8.24
CA VAL A 99 4.11 -10.98 7.34
C VAL A 99 3.87 -9.72 8.14
N VAL A 100 4.55 -8.64 7.75
CA VAL A 100 4.32 -7.28 8.25
C VAL A 100 3.17 -6.68 7.47
N ARG A 101 2.03 -6.45 8.12
CA ARG A 101 0.81 -5.96 7.48
C ARG A 101 0.70 -4.46 7.63
N VAL A 102 0.69 -3.76 6.50
CA VAL A 102 0.58 -2.31 6.44
C VAL A 102 -0.57 -1.93 5.50
N GLY A 103 -1.61 -1.36 6.05
CA GLY A 103 -2.77 -0.93 5.28
C GLY A 103 -2.61 0.46 4.68
N ARG A 104 -3.06 0.65 3.46
CA ARG A 104 -3.25 1.94 2.80
C ARG A 104 -4.64 2.45 3.14
N PHE A 105 -4.83 2.88 4.38
CA PHE A 105 -6.11 3.34 4.93
C PHE A 105 -5.87 4.28 6.11
N ALA A 106 -6.95 4.91 6.57
CA ALA A 106 -6.96 5.86 7.69
C ALA A 106 -5.98 7.04 7.46
N GLY A 107 -6.03 7.61 6.25
CA GLY A 107 -5.19 8.73 5.85
C GLY A 107 -4.85 8.80 4.36
N GLN A 108 -5.07 7.74 3.57
CA GLN A 108 -4.77 7.74 2.13
C GLN A 108 -5.79 8.55 1.31
N TYR A 109 -6.17 9.74 1.81
CA TYR A 109 -7.17 10.59 1.18
C TYR A 109 -6.60 11.48 0.08
N ALA A 110 -5.34 11.92 0.20
CA ALA A 110 -4.71 12.81 -0.77
C ALA A 110 -4.27 12.07 -2.04
N LYS A 111 -4.41 12.75 -3.19
CA LYS A 111 -3.98 12.23 -4.48
C LYS A 111 -3.14 13.25 -5.24
N PRO A 112 -1.89 12.92 -5.63
CA PRO A 112 -1.10 13.77 -6.50
C PRO A 112 -1.71 13.82 -7.91
N ARG A 113 -1.71 14.99 -8.55
CA ARG A 113 -2.31 15.18 -9.88
C ARG A 113 -1.29 15.70 -10.87
N SER A 114 -1.34 15.18 -12.09
CA SER A 114 -0.47 15.65 -13.18
C SER A 114 -0.90 17.00 -13.75
N LYS A 115 -2.20 17.34 -13.61
CA LYS A 115 -2.77 18.60 -14.08
C LYS A 115 -3.59 19.24 -12.97
N PRO A 116 -3.58 20.57 -12.83
CA PRO A 116 -4.37 21.29 -11.82
C PRO A 116 -5.87 21.24 -12.12
N THR A 117 -6.26 21.06 -13.39
CA THR A 117 -7.64 21.02 -13.86
C THR A 117 -7.93 19.72 -14.61
N GLU A 118 -9.21 19.38 -14.70
CA GLU A 118 -9.74 18.28 -15.49
C GLU A 118 -11.03 18.71 -16.20
N VAL A 119 -11.35 18.08 -17.33
CA VAL A 119 -12.56 18.35 -18.10
C VAL A 119 -13.62 17.33 -17.72
N VAL A 120 -14.72 17.82 -17.19
CA VAL A 120 -15.89 17.00 -16.79
C VAL A 120 -17.02 17.26 -17.77
N GLU A 121 -17.71 16.17 -18.18
CA GLU A 121 -18.90 16.23 -19.00
C GLU A 121 -20.14 16.46 -18.13
N MET A 122 -20.87 17.52 -18.41
CA MET A 122 -22.08 17.91 -17.68
C MET A 122 -23.27 17.05 -18.13
N PRO A 123 -24.35 16.96 -17.33
CA PRO A 123 -25.55 16.22 -17.70
C PRO A 123 -26.22 16.69 -19.01
N ASP A 124 -25.99 17.93 -19.41
CA ASP A 124 -26.47 18.50 -20.67
C ASP A 124 -25.55 18.21 -21.89
N GLY A 125 -24.48 17.42 -21.67
CA GLY A 125 -23.49 17.08 -22.70
C GLY A 125 -22.43 18.17 -22.94
N THR A 126 -22.49 19.31 -22.25
CA THR A 126 -21.43 20.32 -22.31
C THR A 126 -20.20 19.88 -21.54
N LYS A 127 -19.03 20.41 -21.91
CA LYS A 127 -17.76 20.13 -21.23
C LYS A 127 -17.38 21.35 -20.39
N LYS A 128 -17.12 21.14 -19.11
CA LYS A 128 -16.65 22.18 -18.19
C LYS A 128 -15.27 21.83 -17.68
N GLU A 129 -14.35 22.78 -17.73
CA GLU A 129 -13.06 22.66 -17.06
C GLU A 129 -13.22 23.03 -15.57
N VAL A 130 -12.80 22.16 -14.70
CA VAL A 130 -12.88 22.32 -13.24
C VAL A 130 -11.57 21.96 -12.60
N LEU A 131 -11.33 22.38 -11.35
CA LEU A 131 -10.15 21.93 -10.60
C LEU A 131 -10.17 20.40 -10.46
N SER A 132 -9.01 19.77 -10.55
CA SER A 132 -8.89 18.32 -10.38
C SER A 132 -9.31 17.88 -8.98
N PHE A 133 -9.97 16.73 -8.88
CA PHE A 133 -10.16 16.07 -7.58
C PHE A 133 -8.81 15.66 -7.03
N ARG A 134 -8.44 16.14 -5.87
CA ARG A 134 -7.15 15.91 -5.21
C ARG A 134 -7.24 15.05 -3.96
N GLY A 135 -8.40 14.46 -3.73
CA GLY A 135 -8.70 13.62 -2.58
C GLY A 135 -9.57 14.31 -1.53
N ASP A 136 -10.28 13.51 -0.76
CA ASP A 136 -11.31 14.00 0.17
C ASP A 136 -10.78 14.93 1.25
N ASN A 137 -9.50 14.85 1.58
CA ASN A 137 -8.87 15.78 2.53
C ASN A 137 -8.51 17.15 1.91
N VAL A 138 -8.70 17.33 0.59
CA VAL A 138 -8.42 18.58 -0.12
C VAL A 138 -9.71 19.19 -0.63
N ASN A 139 -10.48 18.45 -1.43
CA ASN A 139 -11.70 18.92 -2.09
C ASN A 139 -12.69 17.77 -2.32
N GLY A 140 -13.91 18.08 -2.73
CA GLY A 140 -14.96 17.09 -2.96
C GLY A 140 -14.98 16.52 -4.38
N LEU A 141 -15.69 15.39 -4.56
CA LEU A 141 -15.94 14.78 -5.87
C LEU A 141 -16.93 15.59 -6.71
N GLY A 142 -17.84 16.31 -6.08
CA GLY A 142 -18.82 17.16 -6.75
C GLY A 142 -18.16 18.30 -7.51
N ILE A 143 -18.74 18.70 -8.65
CA ILE A 143 -18.18 19.77 -9.50
C ILE A 143 -18.10 21.09 -8.72
N ASP A 144 -19.07 21.35 -7.87
CA ASP A 144 -19.16 22.58 -7.08
C ASP A 144 -18.30 22.49 -5.78
N GLU A 145 -17.73 21.32 -5.49
CA GLU A 145 -16.90 21.07 -4.31
C GLU A 145 -15.40 21.01 -4.62
N ARG A 146 -15.01 21.42 -5.84
CA ARG A 146 -13.60 21.29 -6.32
C ARG A 146 -12.66 22.35 -5.76
N THR A 147 -13.18 23.40 -5.14
CA THR A 147 -12.34 24.37 -4.42
C THR A 147 -11.76 23.72 -3.17
N PRO A 148 -10.42 23.82 -2.93
CA PRO A 148 -9.83 23.32 -1.70
C PRO A 148 -10.46 23.94 -0.46
N ASP A 149 -10.84 23.09 0.51
CA ASP A 149 -11.47 23.49 1.76
C ASP A 149 -10.62 22.99 2.95
N PRO A 150 -10.07 23.90 3.80
CA PRO A 150 -9.28 23.51 4.96
C PRO A 150 -10.02 22.62 5.96
N GLN A 151 -11.34 22.73 6.07
CA GLN A 151 -12.14 21.91 6.99
C GLN A 151 -12.04 20.42 6.67
N ARG A 152 -11.77 20.07 5.42
CA ARG A 152 -11.56 18.69 5.00
C ARG A 152 -10.33 18.04 5.64
N LEU A 153 -9.32 18.81 6.03
CA LEU A 153 -8.17 18.27 6.80
C LEU A 153 -8.62 17.79 8.19
N LEU A 154 -9.51 18.54 8.84
CA LEU A 154 -10.07 18.14 10.13
C LEU A 154 -11.01 16.94 9.99
N MET A 155 -11.83 16.94 8.93
CA MET A 155 -12.67 15.77 8.60
C MET A 155 -11.82 14.51 8.36
N ALA A 156 -10.70 14.64 7.64
CA ALA A 156 -9.77 13.54 7.40
C ALA A 156 -9.23 12.94 8.71
N TYR A 157 -8.85 13.78 9.66
CA TYR A 157 -8.43 13.32 10.98
C TYR A 157 -9.53 12.51 11.68
N PHE A 158 -10.77 12.98 11.71
CA PHE A 158 -11.84 12.26 12.40
C PHE A 158 -12.25 10.95 11.70
N HIS A 159 -12.28 10.93 10.37
CA HIS A 159 -12.50 9.68 9.63
C HIS A 159 -11.36 8.68 9.87
N ALA A 160 -10.11 9.13 9.83
CA ALA A 160 -8.96 8.29 10.14
C ALA A 160 -9.01 7.75 11.57
N ALA A 161 -9.35 8.58 12.55
CA ALA A 161 -9.51 8.17 13.95
C ALA A 161 -10.62 7.12 14.12
N ALA A 162 -11.78 7.32 13.49
CA ALA A 162 -12.89 6.36 13.52
C ALA A 162 -12.50 5.04 12.87
N THR A 163 -11.87 5.08 11.69
CA THR A 163 -11.36 3.89 10.99
C THR A 163 -10.37 3.12 11.84
N LEU A 164 -9.35 3.79 12.40
CA LEU A 164 -8.34 3.13 13.25
C LEU A 164 -8.95 2.53 14.52
N ASN A 165 -9.88 3.25 15.15
CA ASN A 165 -10.58 2.72 16.33
C ASN A 165 -11.38 1.45 15.98
N TYR A 166 -12.10 1.46 14.85
CA TYR A 166 -12.86 0.31 14.41
C TYR A 166 -11.96 -0.88 14.02
N VAL A 167 -10.86 -0.63 13.31
CA VAL A 167 -9.83 -1.65 13.00
C VAL A 167 -9.29 -2.30 14.27
N ARG A 168 -8.90 -1.50 15.28
CA ARG A 168 -8.41 -2.03 16.57
C ARG A 168 -9.48 -2.89 17.27
N GLY A 169 -10.74 -2.43 17.23
CA GLY A 169 -11.88 -3.21 17.74
C GLY A 169 -12.06 -4.54 17.02
N CYS A 170 -12.04 -4.54 15.69
CA CYS A 170 -12.16 -5.76 14.88
C CYS A 170 -11.02 -6.77 15.18
N LEU A 171 -9.78 -6.29 15.22
CA LEU A 171 -8.63 -7.16 15.48
C LEU A 171 -8.65 -7.77 16.89
N SER A 172 -9.18 -7.04 17.88
CA SER A 172 -9.28 -7.55 19.26
C SER A 172 -10.51 -8.41 19.53
N SER A 173 -11.56 -8.32 18.71
CA SER A 173 -12.80 -9.09 18.88
C SER A 173 -12.82 -10.44 18.17
N GLY A 174 -11.74 -10.79 17.44
CA GLY A 174 -11.69 -12.04 16.68
C GLY A 174 -12.53 -12.05 15.40
N ILE A 175 -12.99 -10.89 14.90
CA ILE A 175 -13.70 -10.78 13.60
C ILE A 175 -12.83 -11.31 12.45
N ALA A 176 -11.52 -11.26 12.62
CA ALA A 176 -10.57 -11.95 11.77
C ALA A 176 -10.43 -13.41 12.17
N ASP A 177 -11.53 -14.17 12.19
CA ASP A 177 -11.45 -15.60 12.47
C ASP A 177 -10.75 -16.33 11.34
N LEU A 178 -9.43 -16.38 11.48
CA LEU A 178 -8.54 -17.10 10.60
C LEU A 178 -8.69 -18.64 10.73
N HIS A 179 -9.50 -19.10 11.71
CA HIS A 179 -9.74 -20.52 11.97
C HIS A 179 -10.82 -21.15 11.09
N ALA A 180 -11.47 -20.37 10.22
CA ALA A 180 -12.45 -20.89 9.26
C ALA A 180 -12.03 -20.70 7.79
N PRO A 181 -10.88 -21.24 7.33
CA PRO A 181 -10.42 -21.09 5.94
C PRO A 181 -11.41 -21.67 4.92
N HIS A 182 -12.21 -22.66 5.30
CA HIS A 182 -13.25 -23.25 4.44
C HIS A 182 -14.42 -22.29 4.13
N SER A 183 -14.54 -21.18 4.86
CA SER A 183 -15.50 -20.10 4.51
C SER A 183 -15.03 -19.23 3.36
N TRP A 184 -13.80 -19.43 2.88
CA TRP A 184 -13.24 -18.68 1.77
C TRP A 184 -13.90 -19.15 0.48
N ASN A 185 -14.52 -18.22 -0.24
CA ASN A 185 -15.25 -18.54 -1.46
C ASN A 185 -14.30 -18.50 -2.67
N PHE A 186 -14.09 -19.66 -3.32
CA PHE A 186 -13.28 -19.80 -4.55
C PHE A 186 -14.14 -20.22 -5.75
N GLN A 187 -15.46 -20.07 -5.68
CA GLN A 187 -16.35 -20.38 -6.80
C GLN A 187 -16.12 -19.51 -8.04
N HIS A 188 -15.39 -18.42 -7.87
CA HIS A 188 -15.01 -17.52 -8.95
C HIS A 188 -13.86 -18.04 -9.83
N VAL A 189 -13.12 -19.04 -9.36
CA VAL A 189 -12.01 -19.65 -10.13
C VAL A 189 -12.61 -20.64 -11.10
N HIS A 190 -12.55 -20.35 -12.39
CA HIS A 190 -13.14 -21.19 -13.44
C HIS A 190 -12.22 -22.33 -13.91
N ASP A 191 -10.92 -22.16 -13.77
CA ASP A 191 -9.93 -23.19 -14.11
C ASP A 191 -9.87 -24.28 -13.02
N GLU A 192 -10.20 -25.54 -13.38
CA GLU A 192 -10.22 -26.67 -12.43
C GLU A 192 -8.84 -26.97 -11.83
N GLY A 193 -7.76 -26.73 -12.57
CA GLY A 193 -6.40 -26.93 -12.09
C GLY A 193 -6.02 -25.90 -11.01
N LEU A 194 -6.41 -24.63 -11.20
CA LEU A 194 -6.24 -23.57 -10.22
C LEU A 194 -7.10 -23.82 -8.97
N GLN A 195 -8.35 -24.25 -9.14
CA GLN A 195 -9.22 -24.62 -8.01
C GLN A 195 -8.58 -25.69 -7.13
N GLN A 196 -8.03 -26.76 -7.77
CA GLN A 196 -7.38 -27.84 -7.03
C GLN A 196 -6.13 -27.35 -6.28
N GLN A 197 -5.31 -26.46 -6.90
CA GLN A 197 -4.13 -25.92 -6.24
C GLN A 197 -4.50 -25.04 -5.05
N TYR A 198 -5.53 -24.19 -5.19
CA TYR A 198 -6.02 -23.35 -4.10
C TYR A 198 -6.59 -24.20 -2.96
N ALA A 199 -7.40 -25.20 -3.27
CA ALA A 199 -7.94 -26.13 -2.29
C ALA A 199 -6.82 -26.84 -1.49
N GLN A 200 -5.79 -27.37 -2.16
CA GLN A 200 -4.64 -28.01 -1.49
C GLN A 200 -3.92 -27.08 -0.51
N ILE A 201 -3.73 -25.82 -0.87
CA ILE A 201 -3.08 -24.82 0.01
C ILE A 201 -3.96 -24.55 1.23
N ILE A 202 -5.26 -24.43 1.04
CA ILE A 202 -6.23 -24.15 2.11
C ILE A 202 -6.36 -25.34 3.05
N ASP A 203 -6.47 -26.54 2.52
CA ASP A 203 -6.49 -27.78 3.31
C ASP A 203 -5.24 -27.87 4.20
N ALA A 204 -4.07 -27.58 3.63
CA ALA A 204 -2.83 -27.60 4.38
C ALA A 204 -2.70 -26.47 5.42
N ILE A 205 -3.31 -25.30 5.19
CA ILE A 205 -3.43 -24.23 6.19
C ILE A 205 -4.37 -24.67 7.31
N THR A 206 -5.52 -25.25 6.96
CA THR A 206 -6.51 -25.75 7.91
C THR A 206 -5.93 -26.83 8.80
N ASP A 207 -5.29 -27.84 8.21
CA ASP A 207 -4.61 -28.93 8.94
C ASP A 207 -3.57 -28.37 9.93
N ALA A 208 -2.80 -27.34 9.51
CA ALA A 208 -1.82 -26.72 10.38
C ALA A 208 -2.48 -25.96 11.56
N LEU A 209 -3.58 -25.27 11.34
CA LEU A 209 -4.35 -24.58 12.37
C LEU A 209 -4.99 -25.59 13.34
N ASP A 210 -5.59 -26.64 12.83
CA ASP A 210 -6.20 -27.72 13.65
C ASP A 210 -5.14 -28.46 14.49
N PHE A 211 -3.95 -28.69 13.92
CA PHE A 211 -2.82 -29.23 14.66
C PHE A 211 -2.41 -28.31 15.82
N MET A 212 -2.25 -27.00 15.57
CA MET A 212 -1.91 -26.02 16.59
C MET A 212 -2.96 -25.96 17.70
N HIS A 213 -4.23 -26.02 17.36
CA HIS A 213 -5.34 -26.11 18.29
C HIS A 213 -5.26 -27.39 19.14
N THR A 214 -5.05 -28.55 18.49
CA THR A 214 -5.02 -29.88 19.15
C THR A 214 -3.87 -30.00 20.14
N VAL A 215 -2.69 -29.43 19.85
CA VAL A 215 -1.55 -29.46 20.79
C VAL A 215 -1.62 -28.37 21.87
N GLY A 216 -2.71 -27.60 21.91
CA GLY A 216 -2.90 -26.53 22.89
C GLY A 216 -1.99 -25.31 22.68
N ALA A 217 -1.40 -25.19 21.49
CA ALA A 217 -0.62 -24.04 21.06
C ALA A 217 -1.50 -22.95 20.43
N ASP A 218 -2.83 -23.10 20.51
CA ASP A 218 -3.79 -22.13 20.00
C ASP A 218 -3.78 -20.87 20.87
N PRO A 219 -3.48 -19.70 20.28
CA PRO A 219 -3.53 -18.42 20.99
C PRO A 219 -4.92 -18.04 21.51
N GLY A 220 -6.00 -18.67 20.98
CA GLY A 220 -7.38 -18.24 21.17
C GLY A 220 -7.96 -18.50 22.56
N ALA A 221 -7.40 -19.42 23.36
CA ALA A 221 -8.10 -19.89 24.58
C ALA A 221 -7.63 -19.23 25.89
N SER A 222 -6.46 -18.64 26.00
CA SER A 222 -5.94 -18.24 27.33
C SER A 222 -4.94 -17.08 27.43
N THR A 223 -4.51 -16.47 26.33
CA THR A 223 -3.57 -15.34 26.40
C THR A 223 -3.98 -14.17 25.49
N PRO A 224 -4.42 -13.02 26.06
CA PRO A 224 -4.81 -11.83 25.28
C PRO A 224 -3.71 -11.27 24.37
N VAL A 225 -2.46 -11.61 24.63
CA VAL A 225 -1.28 -11.08 23.91
C VAL A 225 -1.11 -11.71 22.52
N LEU A 226 -1.66 -12.91 22.27
CA LEU A 226 -1.52 -13.61 20.99
C LEU A 226 -2.72 -13.41 20.04
N ASN A 227 -3.80 -12.80 20.53
CA ASN A 227 -5.01 -12.55 19.74
C ASN A 227 -4.99 -11.26 18.94
N THR A 228 -3.98 -10.40 19.11
CA THR A 228 -3.87 -9.15 18.35
C THR A 228 -2.83 -9.30 17.25
N VAL A 229 -3.32 -9.46 16.05
CA VAL A 229 -2.49 -9.35 14.84
C VAL A 229 -2.10 -7.88 14.66
N ASP A 230 -0.81 -7.60 14.55
CA ASP A 230 -0.35 -6.25 14.21
C ASP A 230 -0.82 -5.88 12.79
N TYR A 231 -1.51 -4.75 12.70
CA TYR A 231 -1.95 -4.16 11.44
C TYR A 231 -1.73 -2.65 11.49
N PHE A 232 -0.79 -2.18 10.70
CA PHE A 232 -0.34 -0.80 10.71
C PHE A 232 -1.01 0.00 9.58
N SER A 233 -1.17 1.31 9.76
CA SER A 233 -1.68 2.22 8.73
C SER A 233 -0.55 2.93 8.00
N SER A 234 -0.81 3.31 6.75
CA SER A 234 0.10 4.10 5.93
C SER A 234 -0.62 4.94 4.90
N HIS A 235 -0.01 6.05 4.49
CA HIS A 235 -0.45 6.87 3.38
C HIS A 235 0.71 7.65 2.74
N GLU A 236 0.47 8.23 1.55
CA GLU A 236 1.40 9.18 0.94
C GLU A 236 1.40 10.47 1.77
N GLY A 237 2.54 10.84 2.31
CA GLY A 237 2.68 12.08 3.07
C GLY A 237 2.70 13.30 2.14
N LEU A 238 1.61 13.51 1.40
CA LEU A 238 1.51 14.52 0.36
C LEU A 238 1.24 15.92 0.90
N MET A 239 0.38 16.01 1.95
CA MET A 239 -0.11 17.28 2.51
C MET A 239 0.73 17.69 3.71
N LEU A 240 1.90 18.33 3.47
CA LEU A 240 2.90 18.60 4.52
C LEU A 240 2.36 19.43 5.69
N GLU A 241 1.42 20.34 5.47
CA GLU A 241 0.79 21.10 6.55
C GLU A 241 0.01 20.18 7.50
N TYR A 242 -0.75 19.22 6.96
CA TYR A 242 -1.46 18.20 7.74
C TYR A 242 -0.49 17.29 8.49
N GLU A 243 0.55 16.82 7.80
CA GLU A 243 1.56 15.96 8.41
C GLU A 243 2.29 16.69 9.53
N GLN A 244 2.62 17.98 9.34
CA GLN A 244 3.28 18.79 10.36
C GLN A 244 2.39 19.01 11.59
N ALA A 245 1.10 19.29 11.39
CA ALA A 245 0.17 19.50 12.49
C ALA A 245 0.03 18.25 13.40
N LEU A 246 0.24 17.06 12.85
CA LEU A 246 0.21 15.79 13.58
C LEU A 246 1.62 15.27 13.95
N THR A 247 2.65 16.11 13.83
CA THR A 247 4.03 15.75 14.17
C THR A 247 4.38 16.26 15.55
N HIS A 248 4.81 15.35 16.43
CA HIS A 248 5.12 15.64 17.83
C HIS A 248 6.56 15.28 18.19
N GLU A 249 7.19 16.14 18.98
CA GLU A 249 8.49 15.88 19.59
C GLU A 249 8.32 15.10 20.88
N THR A 250 9.14 14.08 21.08
CA THR A 250 9.17 13.24 22.27
C THR A 250 10.61 13.09 22.77
N SER A 251 10.80 12.51 23.95
CA SER A 251 12.15 12.19 24.47
C SER A 251 12.95 11.24 23.57
N LYS A 252 12.31 10.51 22.64
CA LYS A 252 12.95 9.59 21.69
C LYS A 252 13.16 10.18 20.30
N GLY A 253 12.66 11.37 20.04
CA GLY A 253 12.76 12.08 18.76
C GLY A 253 11.40 12.57 18.25
N ILE A 254 11.37 13.00 17.01
CA ILE A 254 10.19 13.57 16.35
C ILE A 254 9.43 12.46 15.62
N TYR A 255 8.15 12.34 15.88
CA TYR A 255 7.26 11.36 15.23
C TYR A 255 6.13 12.06 14.53
N ASN A 256 5.88 11.68 13.29
CA ASN A 256 4.61 11.96 12.64
C ASN A 256 3.57 10.94 13.14
N LEU A 257 2.52 11.42 13.77
CA LEU A 257 1.50 10.58 14.38
C LEU A 257 0.22 10.48 13.51
N SER A 258 0.30 10.87 12.23
CA SER A 258 -0.79 10.71 11.27
C SER A 258 -0.97 9.25 10.83
N ALA A 259 0.12 8.47 10.78
CA ALA A 259 0.13 7.05 10.49
C ALA A 259 1.40 6.38 11.06
N HIS A 260 1.44 5.04 11.03
CA HIS A 260 2.62 4.30 11.48
C HIS A 260 3.81 4.47 10.55
N THR A 261 3.55 4.52 9.23
CA THR A 261 4.53 4.81 8.19
C THR A 261 3.90 5.67 7.10
N VAL A 262 4.71 6.49 6.48
CA VAL A 262 4.33 7.37 5.37
C VAL A 262 5.31 7.21 4.23
N TRP A 263 4.89 7.49 2.99
CA TRP A 263 5.82 7.42 1.87
C TRP A 263 5.89 8.72 1.06
N ILE A 264 7.04 8.92 0.43
CA ILE A 264 7.28 9.98 -0.54
C ILE A 264 6.88 9.45 -1.92
N GLY A 265 5.98 10.16 -2.60
CA GLY A 265 5.55 9.83 -3.94
C GLY A 265 6.61 10.15 -5.00
N ASP A 266 6.44 9.60 -6.21
CA ASP A 266 7.36 9.83 -7.33
C ASP A 266 7.44 11.30 -7.76
N ARG A 267 6.38 12.09 -7.51
CA ARG A 267 6.31 13.53 -7.84
C ARG A 267 6.85 14.45 -6.76
N THR A 268 7.19 13.93 -5.58
CA THR A 268 7.55 14.75 -4.40
C THR A 268 8.91 14.37 -3.80
N ARG A 269 9.72 13.59 -4.52
CA ARG A 269 11.00 13.03 -4.05
C ARG A 269 12.24 13.86 -4.35
N GLN A 270 12.08 15.10 -4.82
CA GLN A 270 13.22 15.98 -5.12
C GLN A 270 14.08 16.19 -3.87
N LEU A 271 15.41 16.02 -3.99
CA LEU A 271 16.37 16.13 -2.87
C LEU A 271 16.36 17.50 -2.19
N ASP A 272 16.16 18.54 -2.97
CA ASP A 272 16.03 19.92 -2.48
C ASP A 272 14.60 20.31 -2.12
N GLY A 273 13.64 19.37 -2.25
CA GLY A 273 12.21 19.58 -2.02
C GLY A 273 11.81 19.48 -0.56
N ALA A 274 10.66 20.09 -0.27
CA ALA A 274 10.09 20.15 1.07
C ALA A 274 9.75 18.76 1.66
N HIS A 275 9.29 17.82 0.82
CA HIS A 275 8.92 16.48 1.28
C HIS A 275 10.14 15.73 1.81
N VAL A 276 11.22 15.67 1.06
CA VAL A 276 12.45 15.00 1.53
C VAL A 276 12.97 15.67 2.81
N GLU A 277 12.95 17.02 2.87
CA GLU A 277 13.37 17.75 4.07
C GLU A 277 12.50 17.44 5.29
N PHE A 278 11.18 17.33 5.13
CA PHE A 278 10.25 16.92 6.21
C PHE A 278 10.55 15.51 6.68
N PHE A 279 10.68 14.55 5.75
CA PHE A 279 10.82 13.13 6.08
C PHE A 279 12.17 12.78 6.72
N LYS A 280 13.22 13.60 6.53
CA LYS A 280 14.50 13.47 7.23
C LYS A 280 14.37 13.57 8.75
N GLN A 281 13.38 14.33 9.23
CA GLN A 281 13.29 14.71 10.63
C GLN A 281 12.50 13.72 11.47
N ILE A 282 11.56 12.99 10.87
CA ILE A 282 10.67 12.08 11.58
C ILE A 282 11.33 10.71 11.80
N ARG A 283 11.00 10.06 12.89
CA ARG A 283 11.50 8.71 13.22
C ARG A 283 10.70 7.58 12.59
N ASN A 284 9.52 7.86 12.04
CA ASN A 284 8.70 6.86 11.36
C ASN A 284 9.52 6.13 10.28
N PRO A 285 9.28 4.85 10.01
CA PRO A 285 9.69 4.25 8.75
C PRO A 285 9.16 5.05 7.56
N VAL A 286 9.93 5.14 6.50
CA VAL A 286 9.59 5.95 5.31
C VAL A 286 9.64 5.10 4.06
N GLY A 287 8.56 5.13 3.27
CA GLY A 287 8.58 4.62 1.91
C GLY A 287 9.10 5.65 0.90
N VAL A 288 9.75 5.20 -0.16
CA VAL A 288 10.13 6.05 -1.30
C VAL A 288 9.73 5.35 -2.58
N LYS A 289 8.94 6.02 -3.42
CA LYS A 289 8.59 5.50 -4.76
C LYS A 289 9.80 5.61 -5.69
N VAL A 290 10.19 4.47 -6.27
CA VAL A 290 11.31 4.34 -7.21
C VAL A 290 10.75 3.95 -8.57
N GLY A 291 10.80 4.88 -9.52
CA GLY A 291 10.20 4.72 -10.84
C GLY A 291 11.19 4.97 -11.99
N PRO A 292 10.71 4.90 -13.25
CA PRO A 292 11.55 5.04 -14.43
C PRO A 292 12.29 6.36 -14.55
N SER A 293 11.83 7.41 -13.87
CA SER A 293 12.45 8.75 -13.92
C SER A 293 13.55 8.96 -12.88
N MET A 294 13.77 8.01 -11.97
CA MET A 294 14.83 8.07 -10.96
C MET A 294 16.13 7.49 -11.51
N SER A 295 17.23 8.19 -11.37
CA SER A 295 18.55 7.63 -11.66
C SER A 295 19.08 6.81 -10.47
N PRO A 296 19.97 5.82 -10.70
CA PRO A 296 20.63 5.08 -9.62
C PRO A 296 21.41 5.98 -8.63
N ALA A 297 22.02 7.06 -9.11
CA ALA A 297 22.73 8.02 -8.26
C ALA A 297 21.75 8.79 -7.36
N GLU A 298 20.65 9.31 -7.92
CA GLU A 298 19.60 10.00 -7.16
C GLU A 298 19.00 9.10 -6.08
N LEU A 299 18.84 7.79 -6.35
CA LEU A 299 18.37 6.84 -5.36
C LEU A 299 19.31 6.76 -4.15
N VAL A 300 20.62 6.69 -4.40
CA VAL A 300 21.62 6.66 -3.31
C VAL A 300 21.61 7.96 -2.53
N ASP A 301 21.53 9.11 -3.22
CA ASP A 301 21.48 10.42 -2.56
C ASP A 301 20.23 10.58 -1.67
N ILE A 302 19.09 10.06 -2.09
CA ILE A 302 17.87 10.01 -1.28
C ILE A 302 18.07 9.13 -0.03
N LEU A 303 18.71 7.97 -0.17
CA LEU A 303 19.03 7.11 0.96
C LEU A 303 19.98 7.80 1.96
N GLU A 304 21.02 8.50 1.47
CA GLU A 304 21.91 9.30 2.32
C GLU A 304 21.15 10.38 3.09
N ALA A 305 20.16 11.00 2.43
CA ALA A 305 19.34 12.03 3.05
C ALA A 305 18.40 11.49 4.13
N LEU A 306 17.75 10.35 3.87
CA LEU A 306 16.67 9.80 4.73
C LEU A 306 17.18 8.83 5.80
N ASN A 307 18.34 8.20 5.59
CA ASN A 307 18.90 7.18 6.48
C ASN A 307 20.41 7.35 6.72
N PRO A 308 20.88 8.52 7.16
CA PRO A 308 22.30 8.77 7.35
C PRO A 308 22.95 7.86 8.40
N ASN A 309 22.15 7.30 9.31
CA ASN A 309 22.59 6.43 10.39
C ASN A 309 22.58 4.93 10.02
N LEU A 310 22.23 4.58 8.80
CA LEU A 310 22.19 3.18 8.32
C LEU A 310 21.26 2.28 9.14
N GLU A 311 20.15 2.82 9.62
CA GLU A 311 19.17 2.06 10.39
C GLU A 311 18.45 1.07 9.47
N LYS A 312 18.47 -0.22 9.81
CA LYS A 312 17.77 -1.27 9.05
C LYS A 312 16.26 -1.05 9.04
N GLY A 313 15.64 -1.20 7.88
CA GLY A 313 14.19 -1.05 7.72
C GLY A 313 13.69 0.38 7.84
N ARG A 314 14.58 1.38 8.01
CA ARG A 314 14.22 2.79 8.04
C ARG A 314 13.59 3.24 6.73
N VAL A 315 14.11 2.77 5.60
CA VAL A 315 13.62 3.11 4.27
C VAL A 315 13.14 1.87 3.55
N THR A 316 11.90 1.95 3.04
CA THR A 316 11.31 0.98 2.12
C THR A 316 11.35 1.57 0.70
N LEU A 317 12.07 0.92 -0.21
CA LEU A 317 12.14 1.30 -1.62
C LEU A 317 11.00 0.65 -2.38
N ILE A 318 10.03 1.44 -2.81
CA ILE A 318 8.80 0.97 -3.47
C ILE A 318 8.98 1.13 -4.98
N SER A 319 9.47 0.06 -5.63
CA SER A 319 9.74 0.03 -7.07
C SER A 319 8.44 -0.04 -7.89
N ARG A 320 8.37 0.76 -8.98
CA ARG A 320 7.18 0.86 -9.84
C ARG A 320 7.56 1.22 -11.28
N TYR A 321 7.98 0.24 -12.05
CA TYR A 321 8.52 0.46 -13.40
C TYR A 321 7.50 0.16 -14.52
N GLY A 322 6.58 -0.76 -14.29
CA GLY A 322 5.73 -1.40 -15.29
C GLY A 322 6.40 -2.66 -15.87
N ALA A 323 5.59 -3.63 -16.26
CA ALA A 323 6.05 -4.93 -16.78
C ALA A 323 7.05 -4.78 -17.94
N SER A 324 6.84 -3.81 -18.82
CA SER A 324 7.69 -3.58 -20.00
C SER A 324 9.06 -2.97 -19.73
N LYS A 325 9.28 -2.36 -18.55
CA LYS A 325 10.50 -1.58 -18.25
C LYS A 325 11.32 -2.14 -17.09
N ILE A 326 10.73 -3.01 -16.28
CA ILE A 326 11.38 -3.47 -15.05
C ILE A 326 12.70 -4.18 -15.32
N ALA A 327 12.79 -4.98 -16.40
CA ALA A 327 13.99 -5.72 -16.74
C ALA A 327 15.20 -4.82 -17.05
N ASP A 328 14.96 -3.66 -17.63
CA ASP A 328 16.01 -2.72 -18.01
C ASP A 328 16.43 -1.82 -16.86
N LEU A 329 15.52 -1.47 -15.95
CA LEU A 329 15.74 -0.42 -14.97
C LEU A 329 16.07 -0.91 -13.55
N LEU A 330 15.38 -1.94 -13.08
CA LEU A 330 15.56 -2.43 -11.70
C LEU A 330 16.99 -2.90 -11.40
N PRO A 331 17.71 -3.62 -12.32
CA PRO A 331 19.07 -4.09 -12.03
C PRO A 331 20.04 -2.97 -11.66
N SER A 332 20.00 -1.84 -12.36
CA SER A 332 20.90 -0.70 -12.10
C SER A 332 20.64 -0.07 -10.72
N HIS A 333 19.40 0.00 -10.29
CA HIS A 333 19.03 0.51 -8.97
C HIS A 333 19.46 -0.44 -7.84
N ILE A 334 19.25 -1.76 -8.02
CA ILE A 334 19.74 -2.76 -7.06
C ILE A 334 21.25 -2.67 -6.92
N GLN A 335 21.97 -2.62 -8.04
CA GLN A 335 23.44 -2.53 -8.04
C GLN A 335 23.92 -1.27 -7.33
N ALA A 336 23.29 -0.11 -7.58
CA ALA A 336 23.66 1.14 -6.92
C ALA A 336 23.51 1.06 -5.40
N VAL A 337 22.41 0.48 -4.91
CA VAL A 337 22.21 0.28 -3.47
C VAL A 337 23.23 -0.71 -2.89
N GLN A 338 23.50 -1.82 -3.59
CA GLN A 338 24.48 -2.82 -3.15
C GLN A 338 25.91 -2.26 -3.07
N LEU A 339 26.28 -1.33 -3.96
CA LEU A 339 27.60 -0.68 -3.98
C LEU A 339 27.68 0.49 -3.00
N SER A 340 26.57 0.96 -2.45
CA SER A 340 26.53 2.03 -1.46
C SER A 340 26.68 1.51 -0.03
N ARG A 341 26.88 2.40 0.94
CA ARG A 341 26.89 2.05 2.36
C ARG A 341 25.51 1.59 2.88
N HIS A 342 24.43 1.77 2.10
CA HIS A 342 23.08 1.35 2.45
C HIS A 342 22.78 -0.12 2.09
N ALA A 343 23.76 -0.87 1.59
CA ALA A 343 23.61 -2.29 1.34
C ALA A 343 23.06 -3.02 2.58
N GLY A 344 21.96 -3.77 2.42
CA GLY A 344 21.33 -4.53 3.49
C GLY A 344 20.57 -3.70 4.54
N THR A 345 20.39 -2.38 4.34
CA THR A 345 19.61 -1.55 5.28
C THR A 345 18.17 -1.28 4.83
N VAL A 346 17.87 -1.49 3.56
CA VAL A 346 16.57 -1.15 2.95
C VAL A 346 15.67 -2.38 2.83
N VAL A 347 14.36 -2.13 2.81
CA VAL A 347 13.35 -3.13 2.38
C VAL A 347 12.97 -2.81 0.94
N TRP A 348 13.22 -3.74 0.01
CA TRP A 348 12.70 -3.62 -1.35
C TRP A 348 11.25 -4.11 -1.42
N CYS A 349 10.39 -3.31 -2.01
CA CYS A 349 8.96 -3.55 -2.13
C CYS A 349 8.53 -3.30 -3.58
N CYS A 350 7.85 -4.26 -4.22
CA CYS A 350 7.34 -4.11 -5.57
C CYS A 350 5.94 -3.51 -5.55
N ASP A 351 5.73 -2.43 -6.30
CA ASP A 351 4.43 -1.84 -6.63
C ASP A 351 4.13 -2.13 -8.11
N PRO A 352 3.48 -3.24 -8.43
CA PRO A 352 3.18 -3.60 -9.81
C PRO A 352 1.91 -2.92 -10.32
N MET A 353 1.36 -1.95 -9.57
CA MET A 353 0.11 -1.27 -9.90
C MET A 353 0.33 0.00 -10.71
N HIS A 354 1.16 0.93 -10.19
CA HIS A 354 1.27 2.28 -10.75
C HIS A 354 2.00 2.36 -12.10
N GLY A 355 2.85 1.38 -12.42
CA GLY A 355 3.52 1.27 -13.71
C GLY A 355 2.65 0.68 -14.84
N ASN A 356 1.57 -0.03 -14.48
CA ASN A 356 0.74 -0.81 -15.40
C ASN A 356 -0.69 -0.24 -15.56
N THR A 357 -0.92 1.01 -15.18
CA THR A 357 -2.22 1.67 -15.41
C THR A 357 -2.32 2.15 -16.84
N ILE A 358 -3.34 1.71 -17.56
CA ILE A 358 -3.64 2.09 -18.97
C ILE A 358 -5.03 2.69 -19.07
N ALA A 359 -5.28 3.41 -20.16
CA ALA A 359 -6.64 3.73 -20.59
C ALA A 359 -7.25 2.50 -21.26
N SER A 360 -8.53 2.22 -21.00
CA SER A 360 -9.25 1.14 -21.67
C SER A 360 -9.24 1.39 -23.19
N PRO A 361 -8.85 0.41 -24.02
CA PRO A 361 -8.83 0.55 -25.46
C PRO A 361 -10.19 0.90 -26.07
N THR A 362 -11.28 0.38 -25.51
CA THR A 362 -12.65 0.65 -26.00
C THR A 362 -13.25 1.92 -25.41
N ASN A 363 -12.80 2.36 -24.22
CA ASN A 363 -13.25 3.59 -23.59
C ASN A 363 -12.08 4.35 -22.93
N PRO A 364 -11.38 5.23 -23.66
CA PRO A 364 -10.23 5.96 -23.15
C PRO A 364 -10.49 6.86 -21.92
N LYS A 365 -11.75 7.07 -21.55
CA LYS A 365 -12.13 7.79 -20.32
C LYS A 365 -12.00 6.90 -19.08
N VAL A 366 -12.00 5.58 -19.24
CA VAL A 366 -11.91 4.59 -18.18
C VAL A 366 -10.46 4.11 -18.07
N LYS A 367 -9.91 4.13 -16.88
CA LYS A 367 -8.61 3.53 -16.59
C LYS A 367 -8.80 2.06 -16.23
N THR A 368 -7.82 1.23 -16.56
CA THR A 368 -7.79 -0.17 -16.13
C THR A 368 -6.35 -0.64 -15.95
N ARG A 369 -6.17 -1.86 -15.50
CA ARG A 369 -4.91 -2.60 -15.47
C ARG A 369 -5.15 -4.00 -16.02
N VAL A 370 -4.21 -4.50 -16.78
CA VAL A 370 -4.23 -5.91 -17.19
C VAL A 370 -3.55 -6.72 -16.10
N PHE A 371 -4.25 -7.69 -15.53
CA PHE A 371 -3.76 -8.47 -14.40
C PHE A 371 -2.48 -9.23 -14.73
N SER A 372 -2.35 -9.75 -15.96
CA SER A 372 -1.12 -10.40 -16.41
C SER A 372 0.10 -9.46 -16.40
N ASP A 373 -0.05 -8.15 -16.67
CA ASP A 373 1.04 -7.19 -16.54
C ASP A 373 1.43 -6.96 -15.08
N VAL A 374 0.44 -6.93 -14.17
CA VAL A 374 0.69 -6.84 -12.72
C VAL A 374 1.50 -8.06 -12.25
N VAL A 375 1.09 -9.26 -12.66
CA VAL A 375 1.80 -10.52 -12.37
C VAL A 375 3.20 -10.50 -12.98
N ALA A 376 3.34 -10.07 -14.23
CA ALA A 376 4.62 -10.04 -14.93
C ALA A 376 5.64 -9.10 -14.25
N GLU A 377 5.23 -7.89 -13.83
CA GLU A 377 6.13 -6.99 -13.09
C GLU A 377 6.55 -7.60 -11.74
N LEU A 378 5.61 -8.18 -10.99
CA LEU A 378 5.88 -8.79 -9.71
C LEU A 378 6.85 -9.98 -9.83
N THR A 379 6.56 -10.92 -10.72
CA THR A 379 7.38 -12.13 -10.91
C THR A 379 8.76 -11.75 -11.42
N LYS A 380 8.85 -10.83 -12.38
CA LYS A 380 10.12 -10.33 -12.90
C LYS A 380 10.93 -9.62 -11.82
N SER A 381 10.29 -8.84 -10.93
CA SER A 381 10.95 -8.25 -9.77
C SER A 381 11.58 -9.31 -8.87
N MET A 382 10.86 -10.39 -8.54
CA MET A 382 11.37 -11.48 -7.71
C MET A 382 12.55 -12.18 -8.37
N GLU A 383 12.48 -12.47 -9.69
CA GLU A 383 13.57 -13.08 -10.46
C GLU A 383 14.84 -12.22 -10.48
N ILE A 384 14.70 -10.91 -10.76
CA ILE A 384 15.83 -9.99 -10.83
C ILE A 384 16.53 -9.89 -9.47
N HIS A 385 15.76 -9.72 -8.39
CA HIS A 385 16.32 -9.68 -7.05
C HIS A 385 17.09 -10.97 -6.73
N ALA A 386 16.51 -12.14 -7.03
CA ALA A 386 17.16 -13.42 -6.80
C ALA A 386 18.46 -13.56 -7.62
N SER A 387 18.45 -13.18 -8.90
CA SER A 387 19.62 -13.27 -9.79
C SER A 387 20.78 -12.35 -9.38
N MET A 388 20.47 -11.26 -8.67
CA MET A 388 21.43 -10.25 -8.21
C MET A 388 21.85 -10.42 -6.74
N ASN A 389 21.53 -11.55 -6.10
CA ASN A 389 21.74 -11.76 -4.67
C ASN A 389 21.14 -10.62 -3.81
N SER A 390 20.04 -10.07 -4.26
CA SER A 390 19.18 -9.14 -3.55
C SER A 390 17.90 -9.86 -3.15
N ARG A 391 17.07 -9.22 -2.34
CA ARG A 391 15.78 -9.80 -1.93
C ARG A 391 14.66 -8.78 -2.14
N LEU A 392 13.59 -9.23 -2.80
CA LEU A 392 12.32 -8.54 -2.74
C LEU A 392 11.68 -8.85 -1.38
N GLY A 393 11.62 -7.85 -0.50
CA GLY A 393 11.13 -7.98 0.87
C GLY A 393 9.63 -7.69 1.03
N GLY A 394 8.92 -7.32 -0.03
CA GLY A 394 7.50 -7.02 0.08
C GLY A 394 6.81 -6.59 -1.21
N VAL A 395 5.51 -6.33 -1.08
CA VAL A 395 4.64 -5.81 -2.16
C VAL A 395 3.80 -4.63 -1.68
N HIS A 396 3.48 -3.72 -2.61
CA HIS A 396 2.65 -2.54 -2.40
C HIS A 396 1.51 -2.54 -3.42
N LEU A 397 0.28 -2.84 -2.97
CA LEU A 397 -0.85 -3.12 -3.85
C LEU A 397 -2.00 -2.13 -3.63
N GLU A 398 -2.66 -1.77 -4.72
CA GLU A 398 -3.95 -1.09 -4.68
C GLU A 398 -5.06 -2.13 -4.86
N LEU A 399 -5.86 -2.32 -3.82
CA LEU A 399 -6.90 -3.32 -3.81
C LEU A 399 -8.13 -2.88 -3.01
N THR A 400 -9.24 -3.57 -3.24
CA THR A 400 -10.45 -3.50 -2.43
C THR A 400 -10.81 -4.88 -1.89
N GLY A 401 -11.45 -4.93 -0.72
CA GLY A 401 -12.00 -6.18 -0.18
C GLY A 401 -13.37 -6.53 -0.75
N ASP A 402 -13.93 -5.71 -1.64
CA ASP A 402 -15.24 -5.96 -2.26
C ASP A 402 -15.13 -7.04 -3.33
N GLU A 403 -15.98 -8.07 -3.21
CA GLU A 403 -16.11 -9.14 -4.19
C GLU A 403 -16.70 -8.61 -5.52
N GLY A 404 -16.24 -9.15 -6.65
CA GLY A 404 -16.83 -8.89 -7.98
C GLY A 404 -16.72 -7.45 -8.46
N VAL A 405 -15.80 -6.65 -7.94
CA VAL A 405 -15.45 -5.33 -8.50
C VAL A 405 -14.70 -5.55 -9.81
N THR A 406 -15.02 -4.76 -10.84
CA THR A 406 -14.52 -4.92 -12.21
C THR A 406 -13.69 -3.70 -12.64
N GLU A 407 -12.58 -3.44 -11.97
CA GLU A 407 -11.66 -2.31 -12.27
C GLU A 407 -10.42 -2.75 -13.06
N CYS A 408 -9.99 -4.01 -12.90
CA CYS A 408 -8.85 -4.61 -13.58
C CYS A 408 -9.31 -5.78 -14.46
N ILE A 409 -8.68 -5.96 -15.64
CA ILE A 409 -8.96 -7.02 -16.61
C ILE A 409 -8.15 -8.26 -16.27
N GLY A 410 -8.72 -9.46 -16.47
CA GLY A 410 -8.05 -10.75 -16.23
C GLY A 410 -8.15 -11.27 -14.80
N GLY A 411 -7.24 -12.17 -14.45
CA GLY A 411 -7.27 -12.92 -13.19
C GLY A 411 -8.11 -14.18 -13.28
N SER A 412 -8.21 -14.95 -12.20
CA SER A 412 -8.98 -16.21 -12.15
C SER A 412 -10.47 -16.05 -12.46
N MET A 413 -10.99 -14.83 -12.42
CA MET A 413 -12.34 -14.48 -12.87
C MET A 413 -12.45 -14.29 -14.40
N GLU A 414 -11.35 -14.30 -15.14
CA GLU A 414 -11.30 -14.06 -16.60
C GLU A 414 -12.02 -12.76 -17.03
N LEU A 415 -11.92 -11.70 -16.20
CA LEU A 415 -12.59 -10.43 -16.49
C LEU A 415 -12.10 -9.84 -17.80
N SER A 416 -13.03 -9.57 -18.71
CA SER A 416 -12.78 -8.90 -19.97
C SER A 416 -12.97 -7.40 -19.88
N GLU A 417 -12.57 -6.67 -20.91
CA GLU A 417 -12.80 -5.23 -21.02
C GLU A 417 -14.31 -4.85 -21.02
N ALA A 418 -15.17 -5.73 -21.56
CA ALA A 418 -16.62 -5.53 -21.54
C ALA A 418 -17.21 -5.57 -20.12
N ASP A 419 -16.52 -6.25 -19.19
CA ASP A 419 -16.97 -6.39 -17.82
C ASP A 419 -16.69 -5.16 -16.97
N LEU A 420 -15.77 -4.27 -17.37
CA LEU A 420 -15.39 -3.07 -16.62
C LEU A 420 -16.59 -2.20 -16.21
N SER A 421 -17.64 -2.14 -17.06
CA SER A 421 -18.82 -1.33 -16.76
C SER A 421 -19.78 -1.93 -15.71
N ARG A 422 -19.60 -3.19 -15.32
CA ARG A 422 -20.55 -3.90 -14.42
C ARG A 422 -20.48 -3.35 -13.00
N ARG A 423 -19.26 -3.21 -12.43
CA ARG A 423 -19.06 -2.75 -11.06
C ARG A 423 -17.74 -1.98 -10.93
N TYR A 424 -17.59 -0.89 -11.68
CA TYR A 424 -16.45 0.00 -11.63
C TYR A 424 -16.69 1.06 -10.55
N LEU A 425 -16.01 0.96 -9.41
CA LEU A 425 -16.28 1.76 -8.21
C LEU A 425 -15.22 2.82 -7.91
N THR A 426 -14.02 2.70 -8.47
CA THR A 426 -12.94 3.66 -8.17
C THR A 426 -13.22 5.03 -8.78
N HIS A 427 -12.84 6.06 -8.03
CA HIS A 427 -12.85 7.45 -8.50
C HIS A 427 -11.46 7.94 -8.97
N CYS A 428 -10.44 7.08 -8.93
CA CYS A 428 -9.06 7.43 -9.31
C CYS A 428 -8.39 6.38 -10.18
N ASP A 429 -7.64 5.46 -9.56
CA ASP A 429 -6.92 4.43 -10.26
C ASP A 429 -7.54 3.05 -9.96
N PRO A 430 -7.59 2.14 -10.94
CA PRO A 430 -8.23 0.84 -10.79
C PRO A 430 -7.53 -0.01 -9.72
N ARG A 431 -8.31 -0.76 -8.94
CA ARG A 431 -7.85 -1.61 -7.85
C ARG A 431 -8.07 -3.08 -8.21
N LEU A 432 -7.23 -3.95 -7.66
CA LEU A 432 -7.53 -5.38 -7.63
C LEU A 432 -8.78 -5.60 -6.77
N ASN A 433 -9.68 -6.47 -7.21
CA ASN A 433 -10.80 -6.92 -6.40
C ASN A 433 -10.35 -7.98 -5.36
N TYR A 434 -11.30 -8.50 -4.59
CA TYR A 434 -11.04 -9.53 -3.59
C TYR A 434 -10.36 -10.77 -4.22
N GLU A 435 -10.90 -11.26 -5.32
CA GLU A 435 -10.46 -12.46 -6.01
C GLU A 435 -9.04 -12.30 -6.59
N GLN A 436 -8.82 -11.23 -7.36
CA GLN A 436 -7.50 -10.93 -7.91
C GLN A 436 -6.44 -10.69 -6.83
N SER A 437 -6.84 -10.19 -5.68
CA SER A 437 -5.95 -10.02 -4.52
C SER A 437 -5.48 -11.36 -3.96
N LEU A 438 -6.38 -12.35 -3.89
CA LEU A 438 -6.01 -13.71 -3.50
C LEU A 438 -5.13 -14.40 -4.54
N ASP A 439 -5.41 -14.21 -5.84
CA ASP A 439 -4.54 -14.71 -6.92
C ASP A 439 -3.09 -14.24 -6.75
N ILE A 440 -2.88 -12.95 -6.48
CA ILE A 440 -1.55 -12.39 -6.19
C ILE A 440 -0.92 -13.03 -4.95
N ALA A 441 -1.69 -13.26 -3.89
CA ALA A 441 -1.17 -13.90 -2.68
C ALA A 441 -0.73 -15.34 -2.93
N PHE A 442 -1.48 -16.10 -3.73
CA PHE A 442 -1.11 -17.47 -4.14
C PHE A 442 0.16 -17.49 -4.99
N ILE A 443 0.29 -16.57 -5.96
CA ILE A 443 1.50 -16.41 -6.78
C ILE A 443 2.72 -16.16 -5.89
N ILE A 444 2.64 -15.16 -5.00
CA ILE A 444 3.72 -14.84 -4.05
C ILE A 444 4.08 -16.06 -3.20
N SER A 445 3.07 -16.73 -2.65
CA SER A 445 3.22 -17.91 -1.81
C SER A 445 3.99 -19.03 -2.53
N GLN A 446 3.60 -19.32 -3.77
CA GLN A 446 4.27 -20.37 -4.57
C GLN A 446 5.71 -20.01 -4.92
N ILE A 447 5.98 -18.77 -5.36
CA ILE A 447 7.34 -18.36 -5.71
C ILE A 447 8.24 -18.42 -4.47
N LEU A 448 7.79 -17.89 -3.32
CA LEU A 448 8.58 -17.93 -2.08
C LEU A 448 8.79 -19.37 -1.57
N ARG A 449 7.79 -20.25 -1.75
CA ARG A 449 7.92 -21.67 -1.43
C ARG A 449 8.97 -22.35 -2.32
N SER A 450 8.93 -22.10 -3.63
CA SER A 450 9.89 -22.66 -4.59
C SER A 450 11.31 -22.19 -4.30
N GLN A 451 11.49 -20.90 -4.01
CA GLN A 451 12.80 -20.35 -3.61
C GLN A 451 13.32 -20.99 -2.33
N ARG A 452 12.45 -21.19 -1.32
CA ARG A 452 12.83 -21.85 -0.06
C ARG A 452 13.21 -23.31 -0.23
N LEU A 453 12.53 -24.06 -1.12
CA LEU A 453 12.75 -25.47 -1.35
C LEU A 453 13.81 -25.76 -2.43
N GLY A 454 14.24 -24.75 -3.19
CA GLY A 454 15.15 -24.93 -4.32
C GLY A 454 14.49 -25.69 -5.49
N THR A 455 13.17 -25.59 -5.64
CA THR A 455 12.40 -26.26 -6.72
C THR A 455 11.95 -25.24 -7.77
N ASN A 456 11.61 -25.72 -8.98
CA ASN A 456 11.09 -24.89 -10.07
C ASN A 456 9.56 -24.98 -10.19
N ASP A 457 8.84 -25.40 -9.16
CA ASP A 457 7.39 -25.67 -9.19
C ASP A 457 6.51 -24.41 -9.34
N SER A 458 7.09 -23.21 -9.24
CA SER A 458 6.36 -21.95 -9.38
C SER A 458 5.83 -21.66 -10.78
N THR A 459 6.30 -22.40 -11.79
CA THR A 459 6.04 -22.12 -13.22
C THR A 459 4.56 -22.32 -13.59
N THR A 460 3.86 -23.26 -12.97
CA THR A 460 2.51 -23.67 -13.42
C THR A 460 1.43 -22.63 -13.08
N LEU A 461 1.38 -22.10 -11.85
CA LEU A 461 0.40 -21.11 -11.42
C LEU A 461 0.66 -19.73 -12.07
N VAL A 462 1.93 -19.35 -12.09
CA VAL A 462 2.35 -18.10 -12.75
C VAL A 462 2.01 -18.13 -14.23
N GLN A 463 2.25 -19.26 -14.92
CA GLN A 463 1.88 -19.41 -16.33
C GLN A 463 0.37 -19.38 -16.54
N ALA A 464 -0.41 -20.07 -15.72
CA ALA A 464 -1.86 -20.09 -15.84
C ALA A 464 -2.49 -18.68 -15.70
N LEU A 465 -2.04 -17.90 -14.70
CA LEU A 465 -2.57 -16.56 -14.44
C LEU A 465 -1.93 -15.45 -15.31
N SER A 466 -0.78 -15.72 -15.95
CA SER A 466 -0.15 -14.79 -16.88
C SER A 466 -0.72 -14.90 -18.31
N GLN A 467 -1.42 -15.99 -18.64
CA GLN A 467 -2.00 -16.24 -19.95
C GLN A 467 -3.48 -15.81 -20.05
N GLN A 468 -4.10 -15.52 -18.94
CA GLN A 468 -5.45 -14.96 -18.83
C GLN A 468 -5.41 -13.42 -18.80
#